data_60c80bae950ba2dad0b7c3fc376d33f7
#
_entry.id   60c80bae950ba2dad0b7c3fc376d33f7
#
_cell.length_a   1.000
_cell.length_b   1.000
_cell.length_c   1.000
_cell.angle_alpha   90.00
_cell.angle_beta   90.00
_cell.angle_gamma   90.00
#
_symmetry.space_group_name_H-M   'P 1'
#
loop_
_entity.id
_entity.type
_entity.pdbx_description
1 polymer ?
#
loop_
_entity_poly.entity_id
_entity_poly.type
_entity_poly.pdbx_seq_one_letter_code
_entity_poly.pdbx_strand_id
1 'polypeptide(L)'
;MGADALSDLAVLRAEGGGLSAAVLGDADRLAVGQLVVAIGNPLGLAGSVTAGVVSALGRALPVGRGRARRVVEDVIQTDAALNPGNSGGARADSRARVVGINTAVAGIGLGLAVPVNATTREIIAALMREGRVRRAYVGIAGGPRPLPPRVQAALGRAAGVEVVEVVPGSPAARAGLRPEDLIVAVDGAPVADVGDLQRLMGADRIGREVTLELVRDGRPRAVALVPEELPESAR
;
A
#
# COMPACT_ATOMS: atom_id res chain seq x y z
N MET A 1 -0.69 -14.91 15.59
CA MET A 1 -0.08 -13.65 15.13
C MET A 1 -1.16 -12.84 14.46
N GLY A 2 -0.97 -12.11 13.37
CA GLY A 2 -2.01 -11.19 12.89
C GLY A 2 -2.05 -11.07 11.39
N ALA A 3 -3.08 -10.37 10.88
CA ALA A 3 -3.25 -10.07 9.47
C ALA A 3 -3.64 -8.60 9.28
N ASP A 4 -3.27 -8.06 8.14
CA ASP A 4 -3.60 -6.72 7.71
C ASP A 4 -4.15 -6.75 6.27
N ALA A 5 -5.46 -6.56 6.14
CA ALA A 5 -6.14 -6.65 4.86
C ALA A 5 -5.71 -5.54 3.88
N LEU A 6 -5.33 -4.36 4.37
CA LEU A 6 -4.96 -3.24 3.51
C LEU A 6 -3.61 -3.47 2.82
N SER A 7 -2.64 -4.11 3.48
CA SER A 7 -1.36 -4.48 2.88
C SER A 7 -1.35 -5.87 2.24
N ASP A 8 -2.42 -6.65 2.36
CA ASP A 8 -2.50 -8.05 1.94
C ASP A 8 -1.44 -8.96 2.59
N LEU A 9 -1.08 -8.67 3.83
CA LEU A 9 -0.07 -9.40 4.59
C LEU A 9 -0.66 -10.10 5.81
N ALA A 10 -0.16 -11.29 6.10
CA ALA A 10 -0.43 -12.02 7.32
C ALA A 10 0.87 -12.60 7.90
N VAL A 11 0.98 -12.62 9.22
CA VAL A 11 2.07 -13.26 9.95
C VAL A 11 1.53 -14.46 10.68
N LEU A 12 2.06 -15.64 10.35
CA LEU A 12 1.73 -16.92 10.96
C LEU A 12 2.92 -17.41 11.79
N ARG A 13 2.63 -18.20 12.82
CA ARG A 13 3.65 -18.96 13.57
C ARG A 13 3.53 -20.42 13.17
N ALA A 14 4.59 -21.00 12.65
CA ALA A 14 4.68 -22.43 12.47
C ALA A 14 5.14 -23.07 13.78
N GLU A 15 4.51 -24.20 14.15
CA GLU A 15 4.98 -25.07 15.21
C GLU A 15 5.99 -26.06 14.62
N GLY A 16 7.07 -26.34 15.34
CA GLY A 16 8.14 -27.25 14.92
C GLY A 16 9.50 -26.57 14.82
N GLY A 17 10.54 -27.39 14.70
CA GLY A 17 11.94 -26.96 14.57
C GLY A 17 12.54 -27.40 13.23
N GLY A 18 13.76 -26.92 12.94
CA GLY A 18 14.53 -27.36 11.77
C GLY A 18 14.18 -26.64 10.45
N LEU A 19 13.34 -25.59 10.50
CA LEU A 19 13.07 -24.76 9.31
C LEU A 19 14.23 -23.81 9.04
N SER A 20 14.72 -23.78 7.80
CA SER A 20 15.68 -22.79 7.35
C SER A 20 14.96 -21.49 7.01
N ALA A 21 15.39 -20.37 7.61
CA ALA A 21 14.82 -19.08 7.31
C ALA A 21 15.30 -18.58 5.92
N ALA A 22 14.36 -18.05 5.14
CA ALA A 22 14.69 -17.35 3.90
C ALA A 22 15.34 -15.99 4.19
N VAL A 23 16.30 -15.59 3.36
CA VAL A 23 16.92 -14.27 3.44
C VAL A 23 15.98 -13.25 2.80
N LEU A 24 15.58 -12.22 3.56
CA LEU A 24 14.79 -11.11 3.02
C LEU A 24 15.70 -10.13 2.28
N GLY A 25 15.37 -9.88 1.02
CA GLY A 25 15.98 -8.86 0.18
C GLY A 25 15.41 -7.47 0.42
N ASP A 26 15.57 -6.59 -0.56
CA ASP A 26 15.10 -5.21 -0.53
C ASP A 26 14.50 -4.88 -1.90
N ALA A 27 13.19 -4.68 -1.93
CA ALA A 27 12.44 -4.41 -3.16
C ALA A 27 12.73 -3.03 -3.74
N ASP A 28 13.12 -2.05 -2.90
CA ASP A 28 13.47 -0.69 -3.35
C ASP A 28 14.72 -0.66 -4.23
N ARG A 29 15.47 -1.76 -4.26
CA ARG A 29 16.66 -1.94 -5.11
C ARG A 29 16.40 -2.70 -6.40
N LEU A 30 15.15 -3.10 -6.65
CA LEU A 30 14.77 -3.77 -7.90
C LEU A 30 14.78 -2.78 -9.06
N ALA A 31 15.07 -3.32 -10.24
CA ALA A 31 14.97 -2.58 -11.49
C ALA A 31 14.03 -3.32 -12.47
N VAL A 32 13.30 -2.58 -13.30
CA VAL A 32 12.52 -3.14 -14.40
C VAL A 32 13.45 -3.91 -15.34
N GLY A 33 13.02 -5.12 -15.75
CA GLY A 33 13.83 -6.07 -16.51
C GLY A 33 14.68 -7.03 -15.66
N GLN A 34 14.78 -6.83 -14.34
CA GLN A 34 15.51 -7.74 -13.46
C GLN A 34 14.80 -9.09 -13.32
N LEU A 35 15.57 -10.19 -13.39
CA LEU A 35 15.08 -11.55 -13.20
C LEU A 35 14.50 -11.72 -11.81
N VAL A 36 13.31 -12.31 -11.73
CA VAL A 36 12.66 -12.74 -10.49
C VAL A 36 12.04 -14.12 -10.65
N VAL A 37 11.97 -14.83 -9.54
CA VAL A 37 11.43 -16.19 -9.44
C VAL A 37 10.25 -16.18 -8.50
N ALA A 38 9.12 -16.74 -8.92
CA ALA A 38 7.96 -16.97 -8.07
C ALA A 38 7.96 -18.42 -7.59
N ILE A 39 7.81 -18.59 -6.29
CA ILE A 39 7.75 -19.88 -5.61
C ILE A 39 6.39 -19.97 -4.95
N GLY A 40 5.70 -21.11 -5.12
CA GLY A 40 4.38 -21.30 -4.53
C GLY A 40 3.94 -22.75 -4.58
N ASN A 41 2.69 -22.97 -4.17
CA ASN A 41 2.06 -24.30 -4.15
C ASN A 41 0.69 -24.24 -4.85
N PRO A 42 0.65 -23.96 -6.16
CA PRO A 42 -0.61 -23.87 -6.88
C PRO A 42 -1.31 -25.24 -6.91
N LEU A 43 -2.62 -25.24 -6.65
CA LEU A 43 -3.47 -26.43 -6.69
C LEU A 43 -3.04 -27.57 -5.76
N GLY A 44 -2.22 -27.29 -4.72
CA GLY A 44 -1.68 -28.32 -3.84
C GLY A 44 -0.52 -29.12 -4.45
N LEU A 45 -0.07 -28.75 -5.65
CA LEU A 45 1.11 -29.36 -6.30
C LEU A 45 2.37 -28.72 -5.71
N ALA A 46 2.98 -29.42 -4.76
CA ALA A 46 4.14 -28.94 -4.01
C ALA A 46 5.29 -28.47 -4.92
N GLY A 47 5.84 -27.29 -4.62
CA GLY A 47 7.10 -26.84 -5.19
C GLY A 47 7.05 -26.27 -6.60
N SER A 48 5.97 -25.60 -6.99
CA SER A 48 5.93 -24.88 -8.28
C SER A 48 6.83 -23.66 -8.25
N VAL A 49 7.70 -23.57 -9.25
CA VAL A 49 8.64 -22.48 -9.48
C VAL A 49 8.44 -21.93 -10.88
N THR A 50 8.25 -20.62 -11.01
CA THR A 50 8.19 -19.94 -12.29
C THR A 50 9.16 -18.77 -12.30
N ALA A 51 9.70 -18.41 -13.45
CA ALA A 51 10.62 -17.30 -13.62
C ALA A 51 10.07 -16.29 -14.62
N GLY A 52 10.46 -15.05 -14.45
CA GLY A 52 10.13 -13.91 -15.31
C GLY A 52 10.97 -12.71 -14.90
N VAL A 53 10.54 -11.53 -15.33
CA VAL A 53 11.21 -10.28 -15.00
C VAL A 53 10.30 -9.33 -14.25
N VAL A 54 10.88 -8.35 -13.56
CA VAL A 54 10.15 -7.20 -13.05
C VAL A 54 9.64 -6.41 -14.24
N SER A 55 8.32 -6.37 -14.44
CA SER A 55 7.68 -5.64 -15.54
C SER A 55 7.37 -4.20 -15.18
N ALA A 56 7.08 -3.93 -13.89
CA ALA A 56 6.89 -2.58 -13.36
C ALA A 56 7.03 -2.57 -11.83
N LEU A 57 7.25 -1.40 -11.28
CA LEU A 57 7.36 -1.13 -9.83
C LEU A 57 6.45 0.05 -9.47
N GLY A 58 6.11 0.19 -8.18
CA GLY A 58 5.38 1.33 -7.64
C GLY A 58 3.96 1.50 -8.18
N ARG A 59 3.30 0.44 -8.63
CA ARG A 59 1.93 0.50 -9.12
C ARG A 59 0.93 0.23 -8.00
N ALA A 60 -0.17 0.99 -8.04
CA ALA A 60 -1.35 0.71 -7.23
C ALA A 60 -2.35 -0.07 -8.08
N LEU A 61 -2.73 -1.27 -7.63
CA LEU A 61 -3.62 -2.13 -8.39
C LEU A 61 -4.79 -2.62 -7.55
N PRO A 62 -6.03 -2.54 -8.09
CA PRO A 62 -7.19 -3.09 -7.41
C PRO A 62 -7.12 -4.62 -7.41
N VAL A 63 -7.16 -5.21 -6.23
CA VAL A 63 -7.23 -6.66 -6.02
C VAL A 63 -8.55 -7.05 -5.36
N GLY A 64 -8.99 -8.31 -5.56
CA GLY A 64 -10.28 -8.80 -5.06
C GLY A 64 -11.45 -8.52 -6.01
N ARG A 65 -12.66 -8.96 -5.60
CA ARG A 65 -13.90 -8.83 -6.39
C ARG A 65 -15.04 -8.30 -5.50
N GLY A 66 -15.97 -7.55 -6.09
CA GLY A 66 -17.16 -7.04 -5.40
C GLY A 66 -16.80 -6.16 -4.19
N ARG A 67 -17.44 -6.41 -3.05
CA ARG A 67 -17.20 -5.67 -1.81
C ARG A 67 -15.82 -5.91 -1.17
N ALA A 68 -15.11 -6.95 -1.59
CA ALA A 68 -13.76 -7.25 -1.14
C ALA A 68 -12.68 -6.59 -2.04
N ARG A 69 -13.08 -5.68 -2.94
CA ARG A 69 -12.14 -4.94 -3.77
C ARG A 69 -11.38 -3.95 -2.91
N ARG A 70 -10.04 -4.07 -2.94
CA ARG A 70 -9.11 -3.16 -2.29
C ARG A 70 -8.02 -2.76 -3.27
N VAL A 71 -7.32 -1.70 -2.98
CA VAL A 71 -6.13 -1.29 -3.73
C VAL A 71 -4.92 -1.71 -2.93
N VAL A 72 -4.06 -2.53 -3.51
CA VAL A 72 -2.72 -2.83 -2.98
C VAL A 72 -1.76 -1.93 -3.73
N GLU A 73 -1.03 -1.15 -2.98
CA GLU A 73 -0.12 -0.13 -3.50
C GLU A 73 1.31 -0.64 -3.55
N ASP A 74 2.16 0.07 -4.30
CA ASP A 74 3.59 -0.20 -4.39
C ASP A 74 3.92 -1.65 -4.80
N VAL A 75 3.08 -2.29 -5.63
CA VAL A 75 3.28 -3.69 -5.99
C VAL A 75 4.42 -3.87 -7.00
N ILE A 76 5.13 -5.00 -6.87
CA ILE A 76 6.02 -5.52 -7.89
C ILE A 76 5.16 -6.24 -8.93
N GLN A 77 5.17 -5.76 -10.16
CA GLN A 77 4.55 -6.45 -11.29
C GLN A 77 5.59 -7.30 -12.02
N THR A 78 5.19 -8.49 -12.47
CA THR A 78 6.04 -9.44 -13.20
C THR A 78 5.23 -10.23 -14.23
N ASP A 79 5.90 -10.75 -15.23
CA ASP A 79 5.40 -11.72 -16.19
C ASP A 79 5.66 -13.18 -15.77
N ALA A 80 6.38 -13.42 -14.65
CA ALA A 80 6.48 -14.77 -14.07
C ALA A 80 5.06 -15.33 -13.83
N ALA A 81 4.78 -16.51 -14.36
CA ALA A 81 3.46 -17.11 -14.31
C ALA A 81 3.01 -17.33 -12.86
N LEU A 82 1.89 -16.74 -12.49
CA LEU A 82 1.21 -16.97 -11.22
C LEU A 82 -0.13 -17.66 -11.46
N ASN A 83 -0.40 -18.68 -10.68
CA ASN A 83 -1.65 -19.40 -10.67
C ASN A 83 -2.30 -19.33 -9.28
N PRO A 84 -3.62 -19.55 -9.15
CA PRO A 84 -4.26 -19.69 -7.86
C PRO A 84 -3.53 -20.72 -6.97
N GLY A 85 -3.19 -20.31 -5.74
CA GLY A 85 -2.36 -21.09 -4.80
C GLY A 85 -0.91 -20.60 -4.70
N ASN A 86 -0.44 -19.72 -5.59
CA ASN A 86 0.86 -19.07 -5.44
C ASN A 86 0.83 -17.88 -4.47
N SER A 87 -0.35 -17.34 -4.14
CA SER A 87 -0.50 -16.26 -3.16
C SER A 87 0.03 -16.66 -1.79
N GLY A 88 0.78 -15.77 -1.13
CA GLY A 88 1.52 -16.04 0.10
C GLY A 88 2.89 -16.69 -0.12
N GLY A 89 3.19 -17.18 -1.33
CA GLY A 89 4.50 -17.70 -1.71
C GLY A 89 5.54 -16.59 -1.92
N ALA A 90 6.80 -16.98 -2.00
CA ALA A 90 7.91 -16.04 -2.12
C ALA A 90 8.12 -15.55 -3.56
N ARG A 91 8.46 -14.27 -3.70
CA ARG A 91 9.11 -13.70 -4.88
C ARG A 91 10.59 -13.51 -4.56
N ALA A 92 11.45 -14.24 -5.23
CA ALA A 92 12.90 -14.17 -5.00
C ALA A 92 13.63 -13.47 -6.15
N ASP A 93 14.74 -12.82 -5.83
CA ASP A 93 15.69 -12.32 -6.82
C ASP A 93 16.68 -13.42 -7.28
N SER A 94 17.58 -13.09 -8.22
CA SER A 94 18.59 -14.02 -8.74
C SER A 94 19.63 -14.50 -7.69
N ARG A 95 19.60 -13.91 -6.48
CA ARG A 95 20.44 -14.32 -5.34
C ARG A 95 19.65 -15.10 -4.28
N ALA A 96 18.47 -15.61 -4.64
CA ALA A 96 17.56 -16.32 -3.75
C ALA A 96 17.09 -15.50 -2.52
N ARG A 97 17.13 -14.15 -2.59
CA ARG A 97 16.59 -13.30 -1.53
C ARG A 97 15.12 -13.00 -1.82
N VAL A 98 14.29 -13.10 -0.81
CA VAL A 98 12.84 -12.81 -0.93
C VAL A 98 12.66 -11.29 -1.02
N VAL A 99 12.26 -10.80 -2.18
CA VAL A 99 12.01 -9.40 -2.48
C VAL A 99 10.52 -9.05 -2.50
N GLY A 100 9.64 -10.04 -2.43
CA GLY A 100 8.21 -9.83 -2.37
C GLY A 100 7.43 -11.07 -1.93
N ILE A 101 6.17 -10.86 -1.58
CA ILE A 101 5.19 -11.90 -1.28
C ILE A 101 4.17 -11.92 -2.42
N ASN A 102 4.03 -13.05 -3.11
CA ASN A 102 3.07 -13.19 -4.19
C ASN A 102 1.64 -12.93 -3.68
N THR A 103 0.85 -12.12 -4.38
CA THR A 103 -0.51 -11.78 -3.93
C THR A 103 -1.57 -12.15 -4.96
N ALA A 104 -1.63 -11.51 -6.09
CA ALA A 104 -2.74 -11.65 -7.02
C ALA A 104 -2.25 -11.80 -8.46
N VAL A 105 -3.19 -12.19 -9.31
CA VAL A 105 -3.06 -12.13 -10.78
C VAL A 105 -4.07 -11.10 -11.28
N ALA A 106 -3.60 -10.03 -11.90
CA ALA A 106 -4.46 -8.98 -12.45
C ALA A 106 -4.85 -9.24 -13.93
N GLY A 107 -4.49 -10.42 -14.46
CA GLY A 107 -4.73 -10.82 -15.84
C GLY A 107 -3.62 -11.75 -16.34
N ILE A 108 -3.70 -12.18 -17.59
CA ILE A 108 -2.67 -13.02 -18.21
C ILE A 108 -1.34 -12.25 -18.26
N GLY A 109 -0.26 -12.83 -17.71
CA GLY A 109 1.06 -12.19 -17.66
C GLY A 109 1.20 -11.01 -16.69
N LEU A 110 0.25 -10.84 -15.76
CA LEU A 110 0.26 -9.77 -14.76
C LEU A 110 0.29 -10.35 -13.35
N GLY A 111 1.40 -10.96 -12.99
CA GLY A 111 1.65 -11.42 -11.62
C GLY A 111 2.04 -10.26 -10.71
N LEU A 112 1.47 -10.23 -9.50
CA LEU A 112 1.70 -9.17 -8.52
C LEU A 112 2.33 -9.73 -7.25
N ALA A 113 3.18 -8.93 -6.61
CA ALA A 113 3.70 -9.25 -5.29
C ALA A 113 3.79 -7.99 -4.42
N VAL A 114 3.46 -8.12 -3.14
CA VAL A 114 3.70 -7.10 -2.12
C VAL A 114 5.21 -7.00 -1.91
N PRO A 115 5.84 -5.82 -2.03
CA PRO A 115 7.30 -5.70 -1.93
C PRO A 115 7.80 -5.94 -0.50
N VAL A 116 8.99 -6.48 -0.36
CA VAL A 116 9.73 -6.52 0.91
C VAL A 116 10.61 -5.29 0.97
N ASN A 117 10.11 -4.23 1.59
CA ASN A 117 10.77 -2.95 1.80
C ASN A 117 10.65 -2.48 3.26
N ALA A 118 11.06 -1.24 3.56
CA ALA A 118 10.97 -0.69 4.91
C ALA A 118 9.53 -0.70 5.46
N THR A 119 8.55 -0.25 4.66
CA THR A 119 7.13 -0.19 5.05
C THR A 119 6.57 -1.57 5.40
N THR A 120 6.81 -2.58 4.56
CA THR A 120 6.30 -3.94 4.83
C THR A 120 6.99 -4.59 6.01
N ARG A 121 8.27 -4.28 6.27
CA ARG A 121 8.97 -4.74 7.49
C ARG A 121 8.37 -4.15 8.76
N GLU A 122 7.97 -2.88 8.74
CA GLU A 122 7.28 -2.23 9.86
C GLU A 122 5.89 -2.86 10.10
N ILE A 123 5.13 -3.14 9.02
CA ILE A 123 3.85 -3.85 9.09
C ILE A 123 4.05 -5.25 9.73
N ILE A 124 5.02 -6.03 9.24
CA ILE A 124 5.33 -7.36 9.79
C ILE A 124 5.70 -7.25 11.28
N ALA A 125 6.54 -6.28 11.64
CA ALA A 125 6.93 -6.05 13.04
C ALA A 125 5.72 -5.68 13.92
N ALA A 126 4.79 -4.85 13.43
CA ALA A 126 3.56 -4.52 14.14
C ALA A 126 2.66 -5.74 14.32
N LEU A 127 2.46 -6.55 13.26
CA LEU A 127 1.70 -7.80 13.33
C LEU A 127 2.31 -8.81 14.31
N MET A 128 3.63 -8.89 14.40
CA MET A 128 4.33 -9.75 15.35
C MET A 128 4.16 -9.29 16.81
N ARG A 129 4.21 -7.98 17.06
CA ARG A 129 4.11 -7.41 18.41
C ARG A 129 2.67 -7.32 18.91
N GLU A 130 1.77 -6.83 18.06
CA GLU A 130 0.44 -6.36 18.45
C GLU A 130 -0.70 -7.17 17.83
N GLY A 131 -0.38 -8.07 16.89
CA GLY A 131 -1.36 -8.84 16.14
C GLY A 131 -2.16 -8.02 15.12
N ARG A 132 -1.93 -6.73 15.03
CA ARG A 132 -2.64 -5.80 14.14
C ARG A 132 -1.75 -4.62 13.73
N VAL A 133 -2.13 -3.97 12.65
CA VAL A 133 -1.53 -2.70 12.22
C VAL A 133 -2.49 -1.57 12.59
N ARG A 134 -1.99 -0.59 13.34
CA ARG A 134 -2.73 0.63 13.65
C ARG A 134 -2.47 1.66 12.58
N ARG A 135 -3.49 2.36 12.14
CA ARG A 135 -3.39 3.46 11.17
C ARG A 135 -4.21 4.65 11.60
N ALA A 136 -3.72 5.83 11.30
CA ALA A 136 -4.48 7.04 11.48
C ALA A 136 -5.58 7.13 10.40
N TYR A 137 -6.76 7.54 10.81
CA TYR A 137 -7.95 7.66 10.00
C TYR A 137 -8.42 9.10 9.97
N VAL A 138 -8.62 9.64 8.79
CA VAL A 138 -9.15 10.99 8.59
C VAL A 138 -10.61 10.99 8.14
N GLY A 139 -11.07 9.93 7.49
CA GLY A 139 -12.47 9.76 7.09
C GLY A 139 -12.81 10.42 5.76
N ILE A 140 -12.00 10.17 4.75
CA ILE A 140 -12.27 10.56 3.37
C ILE A 140 -12.21 9.35 2.44
N ALA A 141 -12.96 9.41 1.34
CA ALA A 141 -12.72 8.60 0.15
C ALA A 141 -12.22 9.53 -0.96
N GLY A 142 -11.24 9.08 -1.72
CA GLY A 142 -10.63 9.91 -2.75
C GLY A 142 -9.73 9.14 -3.70
N GLY A 143 -9.14 9.85 -4.64
CA GLY A 143 -8.24 9.28 -5.63
C GLY A 143 -7.24 10.31 -6.18
N PRO A 144 -6.21 9.86 -6.90
CA PRO A 144 -5.23 10.76 -7.47
C PRO A 144 -5.88 11.62 -8.56
N ARG A 145 -5.56 12.91 -8.55
CA ARG A 145 -6.00 13.86 -9.56
C ARG A 145 -4.87 14.82 -9.94
N PRO A 146 -4.62 15.05 -11.25
CA PRO A 146 -3.69 16.09 -11.70
C PRO A 146 -4.13 17.46 -11.18
N LEU A 147 -3.18 18.27 -10.73
CA LEU A 147 -3.45 19.65 -10.33
C LEU A 147 -3.65 20.54 -11.56
N PRO A 148 -4.48 21.59 -11.48
CA PRO A 148 -4.60 22.58 -12.54
C PRO A 148 -3.23 23.22 -12.86
N PRO A 149 -2.91 23.54 -14.13
CA PRO A 149 -1.57 24.03 -14.53
C PRO A 149 -1.05 25.22 -13.72
N ARG A 150 -1.92 26.14 -13.37
CA ARG A 150 -1.56 27.32 -12.54
C ARG A 150 -1.15 26.90 -11.12
N VAL A 151 -1.81 25.90 -10.56
CA VAL A 151 -1.51 25.36 -9.23
C VAL A 151 -0.23 24.54 -9.27
N GLN A 152 -0.03 23.75 -10.34
CA GLN A 152 1.23 23.01 -10.55
C GLN A 152 2.43 23.96 -10.55
N ALA A 153 2.34 25.06 -11.32
CA ALA A 153 3.41 26.05 -11.39
C ALA A 153 3.67 26.73 -10.03
N ALA A 154 2.62 27.00 -9.26
CA ALA A 154 2.75 27.67 -7.96
C ALA A 154 3.30 26.76 -6.86
N LEU A 155 2.91 25.48 -6.86
CA LEU A 155 3.28 24.52 -5.80
C LEU A 155 4.46 23.62 -6.19
N GLY A 156 4.88 23.59 -7.46
CA GLY A 156 5.91 22.66 -7.94
C GLY A 156 5.50 21.19 -7.88
N ARG A 157 4.19 20.89 -7.93
CA ARG A 157 3.60 19.56 -7.76
C ARG A 157 2.65 19.24 -8.91
N ALA A 158 2.68 18.01 -9.41
CA ALA A 158 1.88 17.62 -10.59
C ALA A 158 0.48 17.11 -10.24
N ALA A 159 0.31 16.48 -9.08
CA ALA A 159 -0.91 15.81 -8.66
C ALA A 159 -1.16 15.96 -7.16
N GLY A 160 -2.33 15.54 -6.72
CA GLY A 160 -2.73 15.40 -5.32
C GLY A 160 -3.88 14.41 -5.20
N VAL A 161 -4.40 14.22 -3.99
CA VAL A 161 -5.56 13.37 -3.70
C VAL A 161 -6.81 14.23 -3.66
N GLU A 162 -7.72 13.98 -4.61
CA GLU A 162 -9.05 14.58 -4.59
C GLU A 162 -9.93 13.91 -3.54
N VAL A 163 -10.54 14.68 -2.69
CA VAL A 163 -11.60 14.23 -1.79
C VAL A 163 -12.87 14.05 -2.60
N VAL A 164 -13.34 12.82 -2.75
CA VAL A 164 -14.61 12.49 -3.43
C VAL A 164 -15.75 12.46 -2.43
N GLU A 165 -15.49 11.93 -1.23
CA GLU A 165 -16.48 11.82 -0.16
C GLU A 165 -15.82 12.09 1.18
N VAL A 166 -16.58 12.71 2.09
CA VAL A 166 -16.19 12.91 3.50
C VAL A 166 -17.17 12.15 4.37
N VAL A 167 -16.66 11.23 5.18
CA VAL A 167 -17.47 10.40 6.07
C VAL A 167 -18.08 11.28 7.18
N PRO A 168 -19.40 11.28 7.36
CA PRO A 168 -20.03 12.06 8.42
C PRO A 168 -19.48 11.75 9.82
N GLY A 169 -19.22 12.77 10.63
CA GLY A 169 -18.70 12.63 11.98
C GLY A 169 -17.20 12.29 12.06
N SER A 170 -16.53 12.11 10.94
CA SER A 170 -15.08 11.83 10.88
C SER A 170 -14.23 13.05 11.26
N PRO A 171 -12.92 12.87 11.53
CA PRO A 171 -11.99 13.98 11.69
C PRO A 171 -12.03 14.99 10.53
N ALA A 172 -12.09 14.49 9.30
CA ALA A 172 -12.20 15.34 8.10
C ALA A 172 -13.48 16.18 8.09
N ALA A 173 -14.63 15.57 8.44
CA ALA A 173 -15.90 16.28 8.52
C ALA A 173 -15.86 17.39 9.58
N ARG A 174 -15.33 17.08 10.77
CA ARG A 174 -15.18 18.08 11.85
C ARG A 174 -14.23 19.23 11.49
N ALA A 175 -13.19 18.93 10.71
CA ALA A 175 -12.24 19.91 10.23
C ALA A 175 -12.74 20.72 9.03
N GLY A 176 -13.92 20.38 8.49
CA GLY A 176 -14.54 21.11 7.37
C GLY A 176 -13.92 20.79 6.01
N LEU A 177 -13.34 19.59 5.83
CA LEU A 177 -13.02 19.09 4.51
C LEU A 177 -14.30 18.91 3.69
N ARG A 178 -14.17 19.03 2.37
CA ARG A 178 -15.31 18.96 1.44
C ARG A 178 -14.93 18.11 0.22
N PRO A 179 -15.91 17.53 -0.47
CA PRO A 179 -15.69 17.02 -1.83
C PRO A 179 -15.02 18.08 -2.71
N GLU A 180 -14.19 17.64 -3.64
CA GLU A 180 -13.39 18.47 -4.57
C GLU A 180 -12.17 19.17 -3.92
N ASP A 181 -11.93 19.04 -2.61
CA ASP A 181 -10.65 19.44 -2.02
C ASP A 181 -9.53 18.58 -2.62
N LEU A 182 -8.42 19.21 -3.04
CA LEU A 182 -7.24 18.49 -3.52
C LEU A 182 -6.14 18.54 -2.46
N ILE A 183 -5.94 17.46 -1.74
CA ILE A 183 -4.88 17.32 -0.73
C ILE A 183 -3.55 17.19 -1.45
N VAL A 184 -2.59 18.06 -1.12
CA VAL A 184 -1.28 18.13 -1.78
C VAL A 184 -0.11 17.91 -0.81
N ALA A 185 -0.33 18.02 0.50
CA ALA A 185 0.65 17.66 1.52
C ALA A 185 0.01 17.35 2.87
N VAL A 186 0.79 16.67 3.72
CA VAL A 186 0.53 16.47 5.16
C VAL A 186 1.78 16.93 5.91
N ASP A 187 1.64 17.91 6.81
CA ASP A 187 2.73 18.52 7.57
C ASP A 187 3.93 18.89 6.69
N GLY A 188 3.68 19.46 5.50
CA GLY A 188 4.70 19.83 4.51
C GLY A 188 5.20 18.64 3.65
N ALA A 189 4.99 17.40 4.05
CA ALA A 189 5.35 16.24 3.23
C ALA A 189 4.41 16.09 2.03
N PRO A 190 4.93 15.98 0.79
CA PRO A 190 4.11 15.98 -0.42
C PRO A 190 3.22 14.74 -0.51
N VAL A 191 2.02 14.94 -1.07
CA VAL A 191 1.03 13.91 -1.38
C VAL A 191 0.68 14.02 -2.86
N ALA A 192 0.99 13.01 -3.65
CA ALA A 192 0.65 12.91 -5.06
C ALA A 192 -0.46 11.89 -5.33
N ASP A 193 -0.57 10.88 -4.48
CA ASP A 193 -1.55 9.80 -4.59
C ASP A 193 -2.04 9.32 -3.21
N VAL A 194 -2.95 8.34 -3.21
CA VAL A 194 -3.54 7.77 -1.99
C VAL A 194 -2.48 7.04 -1.15
N GLY A 195 -1.49 6.41 -1.77
CA GLY A 195 -0.42 5.72 -1.08
C GLY A 195 0.47 6.66 -0.28
N ASP A 196 0.80 7.82 -0.83
CA ASP A 196 1.50 8.87 -0.10
C ASP A 196 0.72 9.27 1.16
N LEU A 197 -0.60 9.51 0.99
CA LEU A 197 -1.45 9.87 2.12
C LEU A 197 -1.50 8.75 3.18
N GLN A 198 -1.62 7.50 2.76
CA GLN A 198 -1.66 6.36 3.68
C GLN A 198 -0.34 6.16 4.43
N ARG A 199 0.80 6.32 3.75
CA ARG A 199 2.13 6.26 4.39
C ARG A 199 2.30 7.35 5.46
N LEU A 200 1.82 8.56 5.18
CA LEU A 200 1.89 9.68 6.11
C LEU A 200 0.89 9.58 7.27
N MET A 201 -0.12 8.70 7.17
CA MET A 201 -1.13 8.44 8.20
C MET A 201 -0.79 7.18 9.02
N GLY A 202 0.44 7.08 9.51
CA GLY A 202 0.89 5.99 10.38
C GLY A 202 0.27 6.03 11.79
N ALA A 203 0.56 5.00 12.59
CA ALA A 203 0.05 4.88 13.96
C ALA A 203 0.51 6.03 14.88
N ASP A 204 1.64 6.63 14.60
CA ASP A 204 2.22 7.76 15.33
C ASP A 204 1.41 9.06 15.19
N ARG A 205 0.52 9.13 14.20
CA ARG A 205 -0.37 10.28 13.95
C ARG A 205 -1.71 10.17 14.67
N ILE A 206 -2.06 9.01 15.21
CA ILE A 206 -3.32 8.81 15.93
C ILE A 206 -3.38 9.71 17.17
N GLY A 207 -4.41 10.57 17.25
CA GLY A 207 -4.61 11.51 18.35
C GLY A 207 -3.66 12.71 18.35
N ARG A 208 -2.85 12.89 17.32
CA ARG A 208 -1.97 14.07 17.16
C ARG A 208 -2.49 14.96 16.05
N GLU A 209 -2.46 16.26 16.28
CA GLU A 209 -2.84 17.21 15.24
C GLU A 209 -1.89 17.10 14.05
N VAL A 210 -2.46 17.07 12.85
CA VAL A 210 -1.76 17.12 11.57
C VAL A 210 -2.35 18.25 10.72
N THR A 211 -1.53 18.87 9.90
CA THR A 211 -1.97 19.90 8.96
C THR A 211 -2.05 19.32 7.55
N LEU A 212 -3.26 19.29 6.98
CA LEU A 212 -3.45 19.00 5.56
C LEU A 212 -3.32 20.30 4.76
N GLU A 213 -2.38 20.32 3.83
CA GLU A 213 -2.32 21.33 2.80
C GLU A 213 -3.18 20.87 1.63
N LEU A 214 -4.11 21.72 1.20
CA LEU A 214 -5.05 21.39 0.12
C LEU A 214 -5.28 22.59 -0.79
N VAL A 215 -5.85 22.33 -1.94
CA VAL A 215 -6.33 23.35 -2.87
C VAL A 215 -7.84 23.24 -2.94
N ARG A 216 -8.52 24.34 -2.62
CA ARG A 216 -9.99 24.49 -2.69
C ARG A 216 -10.30 25.70 -3.57
N ASP A 217 -11.15 25.53 -4.57
CA ASP A 217 -11.53 26.60 -5.52
C ASP A 217 -10.30 27.28 -6.16
N GLY A 218 -9.28 26.48 -6.48
CA GLY A 218 -8.02 26.94 -7.06
C GLY A 218 -7.11 27.72 -6.09
N ARG A 219 -7.41 27.78 -4.79
CA ARG A 219 -6.64 28.51 -3.77
C ARG A 219 -6.04 27.55 -2.74
N PRO A 220 -4.78 27.76 -2.36
CA PRO A 220 -4.17 26.99 -1.26
C PRO A 220 -4.90 27.23 0.06
N ARG A 221 -5.04 26.18 0.83
CA ARG A 221 -5.60 26.18 2.19
C ARG A 221 -4.80 25.23 3.08
N ALA A 222 -4.76 25.53 4.36
CA ALA A 222 -4.28 24.62 5.39
C ALA A 222 -5.45 24.29 6.32
N VAL A 223 -5.63 23.01 6.62
CA VAL A 223 -6.69 22.51 7.52
C VAL A 223 -6.02 21.63 8.55
N ALA A 224 -6.10 22.03 9.81
CA ALA A 224 -5.65 21.21 10.93
C ALA A 224 -6.76 20.22 11.33
N LEU A 225 -6.38 18.98 11.61
CA LEU A 225 -7.27 17.96 12.14
C LEU A 225 -6.50 16.98 13.03
N VAL A 226 -7.23 16.29 13.90
CA VAL A 226 -6.67 15.22 14.74
C VAL A 226 -7.20 13.89 14.22
N PRO A 227 -6.34 13.04 13.58
CA PRO A 227 -6.74 11.74 13.11
C PRO A 227 -7.13 10.81 14.26
N GLU A 228 -8.10 9.95 14.03
CA GLU A 228 -8.49 8.86 14.93
C GLU A 228 -7.85 7.54 14.52
N GLU A 229 -7.96 6.49 15.32
CA GLU A 229 -7.56 5.17 14.88
C GLU A 229 -8.57 4.63 13.85
N LEU A 230 -8.07 4.03 12.76
CA LEU A 230 -8.91 3.43 11.74
C LEU A 230 -9.83 2.37 12.37
N PRO A 231 -11.16 2.52 12.28
CA PRO A 231 -12.10 1.60 12.88
C PRO A 231 -12.01 0.20 12.26
N GLU A 232 -12.27 -0.85 13.05
CA GLU A 232 -12.20 -2.24 12.58
C GLU A 232 -13.17 -2.53 11.43
N SER A 233 -14.31 -1.84 11.39
CA SER A 233 -15.29 -1.97 10.30
C SER A 233 -14.82 -1.41 8.96
N ALA A 234 -13.72 -0.66 8.93
CA ALA A 234 -13.14 -0.06 7.72
C ALA A 234 -11.81 -0.73 7.31
N ARG A 235 -11.43 -1.83 7.99
CA ARG A 235 -10.23 -2.63 7.72
C ARG A 235 -10.45 -3.73 6.69
#